data_d30610920950e0f4a892c30ba01af1c7
#
_entry.id   d30610920950e0f4a892c30ba01af1c7
#
_cell.length_a   1.000
_cell.length_b   1.000
_cell.length_c   1.000
_cell.angle_alpha   90.00
_cell.angle_beta   90.00
_cell.angle_gamma   90.00
#
_symmetry.space_group_name_H-M   'P 1'
#
loop_
_entity.id
_entity.type
_entity.pdbx_description
1 polymer ?
#
loop_
_entity_poly.entity_id
_entity_poly.type
_entity_poly.pdbx_seq_one_letter_code
_entity_poly.pdbx_strand_id
1 'polypeptide(L)'
;MPERLQKLIAQAGLASRRQAEKWIEEGKVILNGHPAKLGDRADLKTDQVRVDGKVLTAAQEQVTILLNKPRGYVSTLKDPEGRRLVTDLLTDIPQRLFPVGRLDYNTEGLLLLTNDGGLAQRISHPRHNVEKTYLVKVRGLLSAEMAKRLERGLVLDDGKTAPAKVMNIRTTGASCWFELTIHEGRNRQVRRMCEVLGLTVVRLKRIRLDSLDLKNVMTGQYRRLSVEEIERFGKIK
;
A
#
# COMPACT_ATOMS: atom_id res chain seq x y z
N MET A 1 12.85 7.36 -23.08
CA MET A 1 14.07 7.31 -22.23
C MET A 1 14.32 5.88 -21.76
N PRO A 2 15.57 5.41 -21.80
CA PRO A 2 15.84 4.03 -21.40
C PRO A 2 15.58 3.78 -19.91
N GLU A 3 14.81 2.76 -19.61
CA GLU A 3 14.46 2.30 -18.27
C GLU A 3 15.16 0.97 -17.93
N ARG A 4 15.33 0.66 -16.63
CA ARG A 4 15.92 -0.63 -16.22
C ARG A 4 15.04 -1.80 -16.66
N LEU A 5 15.65 -2.87 -17.18
CA LEU A 5 14.92 -4.03 -17.72
C LEU A 5 13.94 -4.64 -16.74
N GLN A 6 14.31 -4.82 -15.45
CA GLN A 6 13.40 -5.33 -14.44
C GLN A 6 12.17 -4.43 -14.22
N LYS A 7 12.29 -3.12 -14.49
CA LYS A 7 11.14 -2.20 -14.41
C LYS A 7 10.21 -2.41 -15.60
N LEU A 8 10.75 -2.50 -16.82
CA LEU A 8 9.99 -2.76 -18.05
C LEU A 8 9.23 -4.09 -17.96
N ILE A 9 9.90 -5.17 -17.52
CA ILE A 9 9.28 -6.48 -17.32
C ILE A 9 8.14 -6.43 -16.31
N ALA A 10 8.32 -5.67 -15.22
CA ALA A 10 7.27 -5.50 -14.22
C ALA A 10 6.10 -4.65 -14.73
N GLN A 11 6.34 -3.61 -15.54
CA GLN A 11 5.30 -2.79 -16.17
C GLN A 11 4.50 -3.56 -17.21
N ALA A 12 5.13 -4.51 -17.90
CA ALA A 12 4.43 -5.45 -18.77
C ALA A 12 3.61 -6.53 -18.01
N GLY A 13 3.65 -6.53 -16.68
CA GLY A 13 2.88 -7.44 -15.84
C GLY A 13 3.44 -8.87 -15.74
N LEU A 14 4.58 -9.16 -16.37
CA LEU A 14 5.13 -10.53 -16.43
C LEU A 14 5.66 -11.01 -15.08
N ALA A 15 6.32 -10.13 -14.30
CA ALA A 15 6.93 -10.48 -13.03
C ALA A 15 7.02 -9.31 -12.06
N SER A 16 7.40 -9.57 -10.80
CA SER A 16 7.90 -8.52 -9.91
C SER A 16 9.31 -8.09 -10.35
N ARG A 17 9.75 -6.86 -9.98
CA ARG A 17 11.12 -6.39 -10.27
C ARG A 17 12.18 -7.37 -9.77
N ARG A 18 12.05 -7.90 -8.55
CA ARG A 18 12.97 -8.89 -7.99
C ARG A 18 12.95 -10.23 -8.74
N GLN A 19 11.80 -10.65 -9.22
CA GLN A 19 11.72 -11.86 -10.05
C GLN A 19 12.33 -11.63 -11.43
N ALA A 20 12.13 -10.45 -12.01
CA ALA A 20 12.76 -10.07 -13.27
C ALA A 20 14.29 -9.99 -13.15
N GLU A 21 14.83 -9.50 -12.03
CA GLU A 21 16.27 -9.54 -11.73
C GLU A 21 16.80 -10.98 -11.74
N LYS A 22 16.11 -11.92 -11.09
CA LYS A 22 16.47 -13.34 -11.14
C LYS A 22 16.44 -13.91 -12.57
N TRP A 23 15.43 -13.55 -13.35
CA TRP A 23 15.36 -13.97 -14.75
C TRP A 23 16.51 -13.44 -15.61
N ILE A 24 16.99 -12.21 -15.31
CA ILE A 24 18.18 -11.65 -15.96
C ILE A 24 19.42 -12.47 -15.57
N GLU A 25 19.61 -12.77 -14.29
CA GLU A 25 20.72 -13.60 -13.78
C GLU A 25 20.70 -15.03 -14.35
N GLU A 26 19.51 -15.60 -14.53
CA GLU A 26 19.30 -16.91 -15.11
C GLU A 26 19.45 -16.94 -16.65
N GLY A 27 19.79 -15.82 -17.30
CA GLY A 27 19.93 -15.71 -18.74
C GLY A 27 18.62 -15.81 -19.54
N LYS A 28 17.47 -15.69 -18.89
CA LYS A 28 16.13 -15.77 -19.54
C LYS A 28 15.74 -14.48 -20.25
N VAL A 29 16.48 -13.39 -20.05
CA VAL A 29 16.21 -12.08 -20.64
C VAL A 29 17.28 -11.77 -21.69
N ILE A 30 16.83 -11.45 -22.91
CA ILE A 30 17.68 -11.10 -24.04
C ILE A 30 17.39 -9.64 -24.42
N LEU A 31 18.43 -8.84 -24.53
CA LEU A 31 18.40 -7.46 -25.01
C LEU A 31 19.13 -7.36 -26.35
N ASN A 32 18.45 -6.97 -27.42
CA ASN A 32 19.03 -6.79 -28.76
C ASN A 32 19.86 -8.00 -29.25
N GLY A 33 19.37 -9.22 -28.97
CA GLY A 33 20.03 -10.46 -29.37
C GLY A 33 21.09 -10.98 -28.39
N HIS A 34 21.46 -10.26 -27.35
CA HIS A 34 22.46 -10.67 -26.35
C HIS A 34 21.83 -10.91 -24.97
N PRO A 35 22.38 -11.86 -24.17
CA PRO A 35 21.94 -12.04 -22.79
C PRO A 35 22.07 -10.75 -21.98
N ALA A 36 20.98 -10.34 -21.36
CA ALA A 36 20.94 -9.14 -20.54
C ALA A 36 21.69 -9.33 -19.22
N LYS A 37 22.20 -8.23 -18.67
CA LYS A 37 22.89 -8.17 -17.37
C LYS A 37 22.11 -7.31 -16.37
N LEU A 38 22.33 -7.55 -15.08
CA LEU A 38 21.78 -6.69 -14.03
C LEU A 38 22.27 -5.24 -14.24
N GLY A 39 21.32 -4.30 -14.22
CA GLY A 39 21.60 -2.90 -14.44
C GLY A 39 21.34 -2.41 -15.86
N ASP A 40 21.21 -3.30 -16.82
CA ASP A 40 20.88 -2.95 -18.20
C ASP A 40 19.59 -2.15 -18.31
N ARG A 41 19.57 -1.26 -19.31
CA ARG A 41 18.44 -0.40 -19.62
C ARG A 41 18.04 -0.56 -21.07
N ALA A 42 16.76 -0.37 -21.34
CA ALA A 42 16.23 -0.39 -22.70
C ALA A 42 15.14 0.68 -22.88
N ASP A 43 14.98 1.13 -24.10
CA ASP A 43 13.82 1.88 -24.57
C ASP A 43 13.04 0.98 -25.54
N LEU A 44 11.86 0.50 -25.14
CA LEU A 44 11.06 -0.40 -25.98
C LEU A 44 10.62 0.17 -27.33
N LYS A 45 10.92 1.46 -27.61
CA LYS A 45 10.72 2.06 -28.93
C LYS A 45 11.86 1.73 -29.91
N THR A 46 13.06 1.49 -29.38
CA THR A 46 14.28 1.29 -30.16
C THR A 46 14.93 -0.06 -29.91
N ASP A 47 14.68 -0.64 -28.72
CA ASP A 47 15.30 -1.87 -28.27
C ASP A 47 14.34 -3.04 -28.26
N GLN A 48 14.82 -4.20 -28.64
CA GLN A 48 14.09 -5.45 -28.54
C GLN A 48 14.46 -6.18 -27.26
N VAL A 49 13.51 -6.34 -26.34
CA VAL A 49 13.65 -7.13 -25.13
C VAL A 49 12.85 -8.43 -25.29
N ARG A 50 13.44 -9.57 -24.99
CA ARG A 50 12.76 -10.88 -24.95
C ARG A 50 12.88 -11.49 -23.56
N VAL A 51 11.80 -12.14 -23.10
CA VAL A 51 11.75 -12.89 -21.84
C VAL A 51 11.25 -14.28 -22.16
N ASP A 52 12.04 -15.30 -21.86
CA ASP A 52 11.77 -16.70 -22.25
C ASP A 52 11.39 -16.83 -23.74
N GLY A 53 12.14 -16.18 -24.63
CA GLY A 53 11.94 -16.17 -26.08
C GLY A 53 10.79 -15.29 -26.59
N LYS A 54 9.88 -14.80 -25.72
CA LYS A 54 8.76 -13.92 -26.10
C LYS A 54 9.18 -12.47 -26.08
N VAL A 55 8.82 -11.72 -27.11
CA VAL A 55 9.11 -10.28 -27.18
C VAL A 55 8.30 -9.56 -26.10
N LEU A 56 8.97 -8.70 -25.36
CA LEU A 56 8.35 -7.83 -24.37
C LEU A 56 7.55 -6.75 -25.13
N THR A 57 6.25 -6.79 -25.00
CA THR A 57 5.34 -5.78 -25.53
C THR A 57 5.22 -4.58 -24.58
N ALA A 58 4.54 -3.51 -25.03
CA ALA A 58 4.35 -2.30 -24.23
C ALA A 58 3.76 -2.56 -22.84
N ALA A 59 3.92 -1.59 -21.96
CA ALA A 59 3.35 -1.62 -20.62
C ALA A 59 1.83 -1.87 -20.66
N GLN A 60 1.32 -2.62 -19.69
CA GLN A 60 -0.14 -2.80 -19.54
C GLN A 60 -0.82 -1.47 -19.22
N GLU A 61 -2.11 -1.39 -19.55
CA GLU A 61 -2.97 -0.30 -19.09
C GLU A 61 -2.79 -0.09 -17.58
N GLN A 62 -2.59 1.16 -17.18
CA GLN A 62 -2.44 1.50 -15.75
C GLN A 62 -3.80 1.42 -15.06
N VAL A 63 -3.87 0.60 -14.05
CA VAL A 63 -5.06 0.40 -13.22
C VAL A 63 -4.73 0.68 -11.76
N THR A 64 -5.57 1.48 -11.12
CA THR A 64 -5.52 1.70 -9.68
C THR A 64 -6.89 1.48 -9.08
N ILE A 65 -6.97 0.69 -8.03
CA ILE A 65 -8.20 0.39 -7.31
C ILE A 65 -8.11 0.78 -5.84
N LEU A 66 -9.25 1.13 -5.29
CA LEU A 66 -9.49 1.29 -3.87
C LEU A 66 -10.26 0.07 -3.38
N LEU A 67 -9.62 -0.73 -2.55
CA LEU A 67 -10.20 -1.90 -1.90
C LEU A 67 -10.61 -1.55 -0.45
N ASN A 68 -11.81 -1.93 -0.03
CA ASN A 68 -12.17 -1.97 1.38
C ASN A 68 -11.77 -3.34 1.95
N LYS A 69 -10.50 -3.46 2.32
CA LYS A 69 -9.90 -4.72 2.78
C LYS A 69 -10.63 -5.30 4.00
N PRO A 70 -11.10 -6.54 3.97
CA PRO A 70 -11.59 -7.23 5.16
C PRO A 70 -10.45 -7.70 6.08
N ARG A 71 -10.76 -8.13 7.29
CA ARG A 71 -9.85 -8.90 8.16
C ARG A 71 -9.57 -10.26 7.54
N GLY A 72 -8.47 -10.89 7.95
CA GLY A 72 -8.14 -12.24 7.48
C GLY A 72 -7.49 -12.31 6.10
N TYR A 73 -7.03 -11.17 5.57
CA TYR A 73 -6.28 -11.08 4.31
C TYR A 73 -4.94 -10.40 4.52
N VAL A 74 -3.88 -10.90 3.90
CA VAL A 74 -2.54 -10.30 3.94
C VAL A 74 -2.31 -9.38 2.73
N SER A 75 -1.68 -8.23 2.97
CA SER A 75 -1.35 -7.23 1.93
C SER A 75 -0.03 -7.59 1.23
N THR A 76 -0.03 -8.70 0.50
CA THR A 76 1.11 -9.21 -0.27
C THR A 76 0.63 -9.93 -1.52
N LEU A 77 1.53 -10.18 -2.47
CA LEU A 77 1.28 -10.98 -3.68
C LEU A 77 1.65 -12.47 -3.51
N LYS A 78 2.39 -12.82 -2.46
CA LYS A 78 2.76 -14.19 -2.13
C LYS A 78 2.90 -14.31 -0.63
N ASP A 79 2.34 -15.35 -0.06
CA ASP A 79 2.44 -15.63 1.37
C ASP A 79 2.94 -17.07 1.57
N PRO A 80 4.05 -17.28 2.30
CA PRO A 80 4.59 -18.62 2.54
C PRO A 80 3.70 -19.45 3.48
N GLU A 81 2.83 -18.83 4.28
CA GLU A 81 1.92 -19.50 5.21
C GLU A 81 0.57 -19.86 4.58
N GLY A 82 0.36 -19.56 3.28
CA GLY A 82 -0.86 -19.92 2.55
C GLY A 82 -2.11 -19.14 3.00
N ARG A 83 -1.96 -17.98 3.67
CA ARG A 83 -3.08 -17.12 4.06
C ARG A 83 -3.71 -16.46 2.83
N ARG A 84 -4.97 -16.10 2.92
CA ARG A 84 -5.69 -15.36 1.87
C ARG A 84 -5.01 -14.04 1.56
N LEU A 85 -4.82 -13.76 0.27
CA LEU A 85 -4.19 -12.54 -0.22
C LEU A 85 -5.24 -11.48 -0.56
N VAL A 86 -4.89 -10.21 -0.45
CA VAL A 86 -5.77 -9.11 -0.90
C VAL A 86 -6.07 -9.20 -2.41
N THR A 87 -5.21 -9.82 -3.18
CA THR A 87 -5.40 -10.08 -4.61
C THR A 87 -6.45 -11.15 -4.91
N ASP A 88 -6.74 -12.07 -3.98
CA ASP A 88 -7.79 -13.08 -4.17
C ASP A 88 -9.19 -12.46 -4.23
N LEU A 89 -9.34 -11.20 -3.80
CA LEU A 89 -10.58 -10.44 -3.88
C LEU A 89 -10.79 -9.79 -5.26
N LEU A 90 -9.80 -9.84 -6.17
CA LEU A 90 -9.82 -9.18 -7.48
C LEU A 90 -10.14 -10.20 -8.56
N THR A 91 -11.42 -10.48 -8.79
CA THR A 91 -11.86 -11.55 -9.70
C THR A 91 -11.94 -11.16 -11.17
N ASP A 92 -12.10 -9.87 -11.46
CA ASP A 92 -12.38 -9.30 -12.78
C ASP A 92 -11.31 -8.30 -13.29
N ILE A 93 -10.12 -8.29 -12.66
CA ILE A 93 -8.99 -7.46 -13.07
C ILE A 93 -7.87 -8.35 -13.61
N PRO A 94 -7.65 -8.37 -14.93
CA PRO A 94 -6.61 -9.21 -15.54
C PRO A 94 -5.19 -8.68 -15.28
N GLN A 95 -5.04 -7.38 -14.96
CA GLN A 95 -3.75 -6.77 -14.70
C GLN A 95 -3.18 -7.25 -13.36
N ARG A 96 -1.87 -7.45 -13.33
CA ARG A 96 -1.16 -7.79 -12.11
C ARG A 96 -1.01 -6.56 -11.21
N LEU A 97 -1.93 -6.37 -10.26
CA LEU A 97 -1.86 -5.29 -9.28
C LEU A 97 -1.08 -5.71 -8.03
N PHE A 98 -0.45 -4.73 -7.38
CA PHE A 98 0.22 -4.89 -6.09
C PHE A 98 -0.26 -3.83 -5.08
N PRO A 99 -0.28 -4.14 -3.77
CA PRO A 99 -0.75 -3.21 -2.76
C PRO A 99 0.21 -2.04 -2.58
N VAL A 100 -0.35 -0.83 -2.43
CA VAL A 100 0.36 0.41 -2.10
C VAL A 100 0.43 0.55 -0.59
N GLY A 101 1.56 0.20 -0.03
CA GLY A 101 1.71 0.02 1.42
C GLY A 101 1.00 -1.24 1.91
N ARG A 102 0.81 -1.32 3.23
CA ARG A 102 0.21 -2.51 3.84
C ARG A 102 -0.80 -2.14 4.91
N LEU A 103 -1.79 -3.00 5.09
CA LEU A 103 -2.61 -3.13 6.29
C LEU A 103 -2.35 -4.52 6.87
N ASP A 104 -2.23 -4.60 8.19
CA ASP A 104 -2.03 -5.88 8.89
C ASP A 104 -3.19 -6.84 8.64
N TYR A 105 -2.98 -8.13 8.90
CA TYR A 105 -3.96 -9.20 8.77
C TYR A 105 -5.30 -8.88 9.47
N ASN A 106 -5.24 -8.33 10.69
CA ASN A 106 -6.39 -7.95 11.51
C ASN A 106 -6.79 -6.46 11.37
N THR A 107 -6.28 -5.74 10.37
CA THR A 107 -6.63 -4.36 10.08
C THR A 107 -7.52 -4.31 8.84
N GLU A 108 -8.58 -3.53 8.91
CA GLU A 108 -9.59 -3.37 7.85
C GLU A 108 -9.41 -2.05 7.11
N GLY A 109 -10.13 -1.92 5.99
CA GLY A 109 -10.41 -0.63 5.38
C GLY A 109 -9.63 -0.33 4.13
N LEU A 110 -9.45 0.94 3.83
CA LEU A 110 -8.94 1.47 2.58
C LEU A 110 -7.51 0.99 2.28
N LEU A 111 -7.35 0.20 1.25
CA LEU A 111 -6.08 -0.21 0.69
C LEU A 111 -6.08 0.06 -0.82
N LEU A 112 -5.07 0.73 -1.32
CA LEU A 112 -4.89 0.88 -2.76
C LEU A 112 -4.09 -0.29 -3.32
N LEU A 113 -4.47 -0.74 -4.52
CA LEU A 113 -3.68 -1.66 -5.33
C LEU A 113 -3.51 -1.05 -6.72
N THR A 114 -2.33 -1.20 -7.32
CA THR A 114 -2.03 -0.62 -8.63
C THR A 114 -0.96 -1.42 -9.36
N ASN A 115 -0.84 -1.24 -10.67
CA ASN A 115 0.34 -1.63 -11.46
C ASN A 115 1.23 -0.42 -11.80
N ASP A 116 0.85 0.81 -11.39
CA ASP A 116 1.69 2.01 -11.51
C ASP A 116 2.67 2.12 -10.34
N GLY A 117 3.93 1.73 -10.58
CA GLY A 117 4.99 1.85 -9.58
C GLY A 117 5.37 3.29 -9.22
N GLY A 118 5.14 4.25 -10.13
CA GLY A 118 5.37 5.67 -9.87
C GLY A 118 4.35 6.23 -8.88
N LEU A 119 3.07 5.95 -9.11
CA LEU A 119 1.99 6.31 -8.18
C LEU A 119 2.19 5.65 -6.81
N ALA A 120 2.51 4.35 -6.79
CA ALA A 120 2.75 3.63 -5.55
C ALA A 120 3.89 4.24 -4.73
N GLN A 121 4.98 4.64 -5.38
CA GLN A 121 6.10 5.31 -4.74
C GLN A 121 5.69 6.67 -4.16
N ARG A 122 4.96 7.50 -4.92
CA ARG A 122 4.46 8.79 -4.44
C ARG A 122 3.60 8.65 -3.19
N ILE A 123 2.66 7.71 -3.18
CA ILE A 123 1.74 7.52 -2.05
C ILE A 123 2.45 6.91 -0.82
N SER A 124 3.41 6.02 -1.01
CA SER A 124 4.03 5.29 0.09
C SER A 124 5.27 5.93 0.69
N HIS A 125 5.94 6.84 -0.04
CA HIS A 125 7.19 7.41 0.41
C HIS A 125 6.99 8.39 1.57
N PRO A 126 7.71 8.26 2.69
CA PRO A 126 7.52 9.08 3.90
C PRO A 126 7.61 10.60 3.66
N ARG A 127 8.47 11.05 2.72
CA ARG A 127 8.65 12.48 2.41
C ARG A 127 7.37 13.19 1.98
N HIS A 128 6.40 12.46 1.45
CA HIS A 128 5.16 13.04 0.92
C HIS A 128 4.07 13.20 1.99
N ASN A 129 4.31 12.77 3.22
CA ASN A 129 3.43 12.97 4.38
C ASN A 129 1.95 12.65 4.11
N VAL A 130 1.67 11.62 3.31
CA VAL A 130 0.30 11.22 2.96
C VAL A 130 -0.47 10.86 4.23
N GLU A 131 -1.54 11.59 4.51
CA GLU A 131 -2.37 11.40 5.70
C GLU A 131 -3.11 10.06 5.65
N LYS A 132 -3.14 9.37 6.78
CA LYS A 132 -3.84 8.10 6.98
C LYS A 132 -4.73 8.21 8.20
N THR A 133 -6.06 8.22 7.99
CA THR A 133 -7.02 8.30 9.09
C THR A 133 -7.58 6.92 9.41
N TYR A 134 -7.47 6.56 10.65
CA TYR A 134 -7.96 5.29 11.19
C TYR A 134 -9.12 5.51 12.15
N LEU A 135 -10.18 4.72 11.99
CA LEU A 135 -11.20 4.53 13.01
C LEU A 135 -10.71 3.43 13.96
N VAL A 136 -10.51 3.80 15.21
CA VAL A 136 -9.90 2.95 16.25
C VAL A 136 -10.95 2.63 17.30
N LYS A 137 -11.16 1.35 17.62
CA LYS A 137 -11.87 0.91 18.81
C LYS A 137 -10.88 0.35 19.81
N VAL A 138 -10.91 0.85 21.03
CA VAL A 138 -10.08 0.36 22.13
C VAL A 138 -10.95 -0.16 23.28
N ARG A 139 -10.43 -1.13 24.02
CA ARG A 139 -10.88 -1.44 25.37
C ARG A 139 -10.22 -0.42 26.29
N GLY A 140 -10.99 0.17 27.20
CA GLY A 140 -10.60 1.31 28.02
C GLY A 140 -11.10 2.64 27.43
N LEU A 141 -10.95 3.69 28.21
CA LEU A 141 -11.40 5.04 27.89
C LEU A 141 -10.21 5.91 27.50
N LEU A 142 -10.32 6.59 26.36
CA LEU A 142 -9.33 7.59 25.93
C LEU A 142 -9.61 8.90 26.66
N SER A 143 -8.82 9.24 27.66
CA SER A 143 -8.92 10.52 28.37
C SER A 143 -8.43 11.68 27.50
N ALA A 144 -8.81 12.92 27.84
CA ALA A 144 -8.34 14.12 27.16
C ALA A 144 -6.80 14.25 27.22
N GLU A 145 -6.18 13.84 28.32
CA GLU A 145 -4.73 13.83 28.47
C GLU A 145 -4.06 12.81 27.53
N MET A 146 -4.59 11.59 27.44
CA MET A 146 -4.11 10.56 26.51
C MET A 146 -4.24 11.03 25.05
N ALA A 147 -5.34 11.70 24.70
CA ALA A 147 -5.53 12.27 23.37
C ALA A 147 -4.44 13.31 23.06
N LYS A 148 -4.17 14.25 23.97
CA LYS A 148 -3.08 15.23 23.82
C LYS A 148 -1.70 14.57 23.70
N ARG A 149 -1.47 13.45 24.40
CA ARG A 149 -0.21 12.67 24.27
C ARG A 149 -0.10 12.05 22.87
N LEU A 150 -1.18 11.47 22.30
CA LEU A 150 -1.21 10.99 20.92
C LEU A 150 -0.88 12.10 19.93
N GLU A 151 -1.48 13.29 20.12
CA GLU A 151 -1.29 14.45 19.25
C GLU A 151 0.13 15.01 19.28
N ARG A 152 0.82 14.97 20.44
CA ARG A 152 2.22 15.42 20.57
C ARG A 152 3.24 14.38 20.08
N GLY A 153 2.79 13.17 19.81
CA GLY A 153 3.62 12.01 19.51
C GLY A 153 4.13 11.32 20.78
N LEU A 154 4.29 10.01 20.65
CA LEU A 154 4.69 9.08 21.72
C LEU A 154 6.06 8.48 21.40
N VAL A 155 6.80 8.14 22.43
CA VAL A 155 8.05 7.37 22.30
C VAL A 155 7.69 5.89 22.19
N LEU A 156 8.05 5.29 21.06
CA LEU A 156 7.97 3.86 20.79
C LEU A 156 9.39 3.27 20.76
N ASP A 157 9.51 1.95 20.65
CA ASP A 157 10.81 1.25 20.63
C ASP A 157 11.73 1.72 19.49
N ASP A 158 11.13 2.17 18.37
CA ASP A 158 11.81 2.68 17.17
C ASP A 158 11.86 4.22 17.12
N GLY A 159 11.66 4.89 18.25
CA GLY A 159 11.77 6.33 18.41
C GLY A 159 10.42 7.06 18.51
N LYS A 160 10.48 8.38 18.71
CA LYS A 160 9.29 9.21 18.87
C LYS A 160 8.48 9.26 17.58
N THR A 161 7.14 9.10 17.69
CA THR A 161 6.23 9.24 16.54
C THR A 161 6.07 10.72 16.17
N ALA A 162 5.74 10.97 14.91
CA ALA A 162 5.28 12.28 14.47
C ALA A 162 3.97 12.69 15.20
N PRO A 163 3.66 14.00 15.27
CA PRO A 163 2.38 14.47 15.74
C PRO A 163 1.21 13.83 14.97
N ALA A 164 0.11 13.59 15.69
CA ALA A 164 -1.11 13.00 15.11
C ALA A 164 -2.31 13.93 15.35
N LYS A 165 -3.46 13.64 14.72
CA LYS A 165 -4.74 14.32 15.02
C LYS A 165 -5.71 13.30 15.60
N VAL A 166 -6.35 13.64 16.72
CA VAL A 166 -7.39 12.82 17.37
C VAL A 166 -8.73 13.51 17.23
N MET A 167 -9.73 12.82 16.72
CA MET A 167 -11.06 13.38 16.48
C MET A 167 -12.16 12.38 16.81
N ASN A 168 -13.39 12.86 16.93
CA ASN A 168 -14.61 12.06 17.01
C ASN A 168 -14.57 11.01 18.14
N ILE A 169 -14.08 11.37 19.32
CA ILE A 169 -14.03 10.49 20.49
C ILE A 169 -15.45 10.18 20.95
N ARG A 170 -15.79 8.89 21.05
CA ARG A 170 -17.09 8.40 21.50
C ARG A 170 -16.92 7.24 22.46
N THR A 171 -17.41 7.36 23.67
CA THR A 171 -17.39 6.31 24.69
C THR A 171 -18.62 5.41 24.53
N THR A 172 -18.40 4.09 24.69
CA THR A 172 -19.46 3.07 24.62
C THR A 172 -19.19 2.04 25.71
N GLY A 173 -19.77 2.21 26.89
CA GLY A 173 -19.46 1.38 28.06
C GLY A 173 -17.98 1.41 28.40
N ALA A 174 -17.37 0.23 28.50
CA ALA A 174 -15.94 0.07 28.79
C ALA A 174 -15.01 0.20 27.55
N SER A 175 -15.51 0.70 26.43
CA SER A 175 -14.78 0.87 25.17
C SER A 175 -14.87 2.30 24.68
N CYS A 176 -13.91 2.70 23.88
CA CYS A 176 -13.90 4.00 23.22
C CYS A 176 -13.63 3.85 21.71
N TRP A 177 -14.32 4.65 20.91
CA TRP A 177 -14.05 4.84 19.49
C TRP A 177 -13.46 6.22 19.28
N PHE A 178 -12.48 6.35 18.39
CA PHE A 178 -11.95 7.65 17.95
C PHE A 178 -11.33 7.54 16.57
N GLU A 179 -11.19 8.67 15.90
CA GLU A 179 -10.41 8.78 14.67
C GLU A 179 -9.00 9.26 15.00
N LEU A 180 -8.00 8.57 14.43
CA LEU A 180 -6.59 8.94 14.55
C LEU A 180 -6.00 9.14 13.16
N THR A 181 -5.50 10.35 12.87
CA THR A 181 -4.79 10.66 11.63
C THR A 181 -3.31 10.75 11.89
N ILE A 182 -2.53 10.00 11.11
CA ILE A 182 -1.05 9.97 11.13
C ILE A 182 -0.50 10.18 9.72
N HIS A 183 0.75 10.67 9.60
CA HIS A 183 1.43 10.88 8.31
C HIS A 183 2.44 9.78 7.98
N GLU A 184 2.96 9.10 8.97
CA GLU A 184 3.93 8.02 8.84
C GLU A 184 3.24 6.65 8.81
N GLY A 185 4.01 5.57 8.65
CA GLY A 185 3.46 4.22 8.54
C GLY A 185 4.41 3.17 9.07
N ARG A 186 4.85 3.32 10.34
CA ARG A 186 5.70 2.33 11.01
C ARG A 186 4.94 1.03 11.25
N ASN A 187 5.67 -0.05 11.43
CA ASN A 187 5.04 -1.34 11.71
C ASN A 187 4.11 -1.25 12.92
N ARG A 188 2.83 -1.63 12.74
CA ARG A 188 1.78 -1.66 13.77
C ARG A 188 1.66 -0.36 14.61
N GLN A 189 2.00 0.79 14.04
CA GLN A 189 2.16 2.05 14.74
C GLN A 189 0.95 2.41 15.62
N VAL A 190 -0.26 2.45 15.08
CA VAL A 190 -1.47 2.82 15.83
C VAL A 190 -1.69 1.89 17.02
N ARG A 191 -1.43 0.58 16.86
CA ARG A 191 -1.57 -0.40 17.95
C ARG A 191 -0.55 -0.13 19.05
N ARG A 192 0.74 0.05 18.69
CA ARG A 192 1.80 0.38 19.65
C ARG A 192 1.55 1.72 20.37
N MET A 193 1.06 2.74 19.66
CA MET A 193 0.70 4.02 20.27
C MET A 193 -0.39 3.84 21.33
N CYS A 194 -1.42 3.03 21.06
CA CYS A 194 -2.47 2.72 22.04
C CYS A 194 -1.92 1.89 23.22
N GLU A 195 -1.07 0.90 22.95
CA GLU A 195 -0.44 0.03 23.97
C GLU A 195 0.39 0.84 24.97
N VAL A 196 1.16 1.84 24.53
CA VAL A 196 1.92 2.77 25.41
C VAL A 196 1.00 3.58 26.32
N LEU A 197 -0.26 3.77 25.94
CA LEU A 197 -1.28 4.43 26.77
C LEU A 197 -2.08 3.44 27.62
N GLY A 198 -1.73 2.15 27.64
CA GLY A 198 -2.48 1.11 28.36
C GLY A 198 -3.82 0.75 27.71
N LEU A 199 -4.03 1.11 26.42
CA LEU A 199 -5.25 0.84 25.68
C LEU A 199 -5.06 -0.36 24.74
N THR A 200 -6.00 -1.31 24.75
CA THR A 200 -5.97 -2.46 23.83
C THR A 200 -6.83 -2.20 22.61
N VAL A 201 -6.23 -2.20 21.41
CA VAL A 201 -6.97 -2.02 20.14
C VAL A 201 -7.77 -3.28 19.81
N VAL A 202 -9.09 -3.17 19.86
CA VAL A 202 -10.06 -4.22 19.52
C VAL A 202 -10.36 -4.23 18.02
N ARG A 203 -10.54 -3.04 17.41
CA ARG A 203 -10.80 -2.90 15.98
C ARG A 203 -9.99 -1.72 15.41
N LEU A 204 -9.46 -1.92 14.23
CA LEU A 204 -8.68 -0.91 13.50
C LEU A 204 -9.10 -0.93 12.04
N LYS A 205 -9.60 0.21 11.56
CA LYS A 205 -10.04 0.36 10.16
C LYS A 205 -9.46 1.65 9.58
N ARG A 206 -8.70 1.57 8.50
CA ARG A 206 -8.30 2.77 7.76
C ARG A 206 -9.49 3.28 6.96
N ILE A 207 -10.00 4.44 7.31
CA ILE A 207 -11.21 5.03 6.71
C ILE A 207 -10.88 6.08 5.65
N ARG A 208 -9.69 6.71 5.72
CA ARG A 208 -9.22 7.68 4.71
C ARG A 208 -7.73 7.49 4.41
N LEU A 209 -7.36 7.82 3.20
CA LEU A 209 -5.99 7.94 2.72
C LEU A 209 -5.93 9.23 1.92
N ASP A 210 -5.33 10.28 2.49
CA ASP A 210 -5.40 11.64 1.98
C ASP A 210 -6.87 12.04 1.72
N SER A 211 -7.22 12.46 0.50
CA SER A 211 -8.57 12.84 0.10
C SER A 211 -9.51 11.67 -0.20
N LEU A 212 -9.00 10.43 -0.28
CA LEU A 212 -9.81 9.25 -0.56
C LEU A 212 -10.48 8.71 0.71
N ASP A 213 -11.73 8.30 0.56
CA ASP A 213 -12.50 7.61 1.60
C ASP A 213 -13.19 6.34 1.07
N LEU A 214 -13.83 5.61 1.97
CA LEU A 214 -14.52 4.34 1.66
C LEU A 214 -15.97 4.51 1.21
N LYS A 215 -16.42 5.72 0.84
CA LYS A 215 -17.83 5.92 0.45
C LYS A 215 -18.28 4.88 -0.57
N ASN A 216 -19.42 4.25 -0.29
CA ASN A 216 -20.07 3.27 -1.17
C ASN A 216 -19.27 2.01 -1.52
N VAL A 217 -18.13 1.75 -0.87
CA VAL A 217 -17.36 0.51 -1.06
C VAL A 217 -17.59 -0.41 0.14
N MET A 218 -18.37 -1.46 -0.03
CA MET A 218 -18.62 -2.44 1.04
C MET A 218 -17.35 -3.24 1.37
N THR A 219 -17.29 -3.80 2.58
CA THR A 219 -16.14 -4.62 3.00
C THR A 219 -15.94 -5.81 2.05
N GLY A 220 -14.72 -5.99 1.57
CA GLY A 220 -14.37 -7.00 0.56
C GLY A 220 -14.55 -6.53 -0.89
N GLN A 221 -15.21 -5.40 -1.11
CA GLN A 221 -15.40 -4.83 -2.44
C GLN A 221 -14.32 -3.80 -2.77
N TYR A 222 -14.19 -3.51 -4.06
CA TYR A 222 -13.29 -2.49 -4.60
C TYR A 222 -13.96 -1.69 -5.72
N ARG A 223 -13.38 -0.55 -6.02
CA ARG A 223 -13.69 0.25 -7.22
C ARG A 223 -12.40 0.75 -7.87
N ARG A 224 -12.46 1.03 -9.15
CA ARG A 224 -11.39 1.78 -9.83
C ARG A 224 -11.36 3.22 -9.32
N LEU A 225 -10.17 3.81 -9.25
CA LEU A 225 -10.03 5.26 -9.04
C LEU A 225 -10.27 5.99 -10.36
N SER A 226 -10.86 7.18 -10.26
CA SER A 226 -10.97 8.08 -11.41
C SER A 226 -9.63 8.75 -11.72
N VAL A 227 -9.52 9.31 -12.92
CA VAL A 227 -8.31 10.06 -13.33
C VAL A 227 -8.05 11.22 -12.38
N GLU A 228 -9.08 11.95 -11.97
CA GLU A 228 -8.99 13.10 -11.07
C GLU A 228 -8.50 12.68 -9.67
N GLU A 229 -8.94 11.51 -9.18
CA GLU A 229 -8.46 10.95 -7.91
C GLU A 229 -6.97 10.59 -7.98
N ILE A 230 -6.51 10.02 -9.11
CA ILE A 230 -5.10 9.68 -9.34
C ILE A 230 -4.24 10.93 -9.47
N GLU A 231 -4.71 11.94 -10.21
CA GLU A 231 -3.99 13.20 -10.42
C GLU A 231 -3.77 13.98 -9.13
N ARG A 232 -4.70 13.89 -8.15
CA ARG A 232 -4.51 14.52 -6.84
C ARG A 232 -3.24 14.03 -6.15
N PHE A 233 -2.92 12.74 -6.26
CA PHE A 233 -1.65 12.20 -5.76
C PHE A 233 -0.42 12.63 -6.58
N GLY A 234 -0.62 13.06 -7.83
CA GLY A 234 0.44 13.66 -8.65
C GLY A 234 0.88 15.06 -8.17
N LYS A 235 0.00 15.77 -7.44
CA LYS A 235 0.23 17.12 -6.89
C LYS A 235 0.83 17.11 -5.48
N ILE A 236 1.00 15.96 -4.87
CA ILE A 236 1.65 15.81 -3.56
C ILE A 236 3.15 16.10 -3.75
N LYS A 237 3.61 17.19 -3.14
CA LYS A 237 5.01 17.66 -3.19
C LYS A 237 5.93 16.88 -2.26
#